data_ac563d64386aab14614c58a5d22144ca
#
_entry.id   ac563d64386aab14614c58a5d22144ca
#
_cell.length_a   1.000
_cell.length_b   1.000
_cell.length_c   1.000
_cell.angle_alpha   90.00
_cell.angle_beta   90.00
_cell.angle_gamma   90.00
#
_symmetry.space_group_name_H-M   'P 1'
#
loop_
_entity.id
_entity.type
_entity.pdbx_description
1 polymer ?
#
loop_
_entity_poly.entity_id
_entity_poly.type
_entity_poly.pdbx_seq_one_letter_code
_entity_poly.pdbx_strand_id
1 'polypeptide(L)'
;MHGSYGSPDENWFRWLEKELLSLGHTVILEQFPADSWDEVTQIGPDNIATYTPKQNLQIWDDYFVSNILPKLVSTPTVFVGHSIAPIFILHMLQKYDFKLSGCVFVSPFFNIPDRPPIWQFYPANKTFYTYVFDFTKIKTKLGKTFVVYGDDDPYVPAEESPLFADKLKSDLVLVPGGGHCGGIFKEFPLVLELSQKLLS
;
A
#
# COMPACT_ATOMS: atom_id res chain seq x y z
N MET A 1 -3.93 3.18 -3.48
CA MET A 1 -2.74 2.64 -4.19
C MET A 1 -2.76 1.13 -4.03
N HIS A 2 -2.58 0.40 -5.15
CA HIS A 2 -2.62 -1.08 -5.19
C HIS A 2 -1.34 -1.72 -4.64
N GLY A 3 -1.40 -3.03 -4.37
CA GLY A 3 -0.29 -3.85 -3.92
C GLY A 3 0.62 -4.34 -5.05
N SER A 4 1.51 -5.28 -4.72
CA SER A 4 2.39 -5.94 -5.69
C SER A 4 1.59 -6.69 -6.74
N TYR A 5 1.99 -6.56 -8.00
CA TYR A 5 1.30 -7.15 -9.16
C TYR A 5 -0.16 -6.74 -9.29
N GLY A 6 -0.60 -5.75 -8.55
CA GLY A 6 -1.98 -5.32 -8.47
C GLY A 6 -2.39 -4.32 -9.53
N SER A 7 -3.67 -4.03 -9.53
CA SER A 7 -4.32 -3.09 -10.44
C SER A 7 -5.39 -2.28 -9.69
N PRO A 8 -5.70 -1.05 -10.10
CA PRO A 8 -6.85 -0.31 -9.58
C PRO A 8 -8.20 -0.99 -9.88
N ASP A 9 -8.25 -1.91 -10.85
CA ASP A 9 -9.48 -2.63 -11.23
C ASP A 9 -9.72 -3.89 -10.39
N GLU A 10 -8.80 -4.22 -9.49
CA GLU A 10 -8.90 -5.36 -8.59
C GLU A 10 -9.40 -4.96 -7.20
N ASN A 11 -9.76 -5.97 -6.39
CA ASN A 11 -10.17 -5.82 -5.01
C ASN A 11 -11.36 -4.84 -4.86
N TRP A 12 -11.27 -3.93 -3.90
CA TRP A 12 -12.27 -2.92 -3.53
C TRP A 12 -11.94 -1.51 -4.04
N PHE A 13 -10.89 -1.31 -4.84
CA PHE A 13 -10.41 0.03 -5.20
C PHE A 13 -11.42 0.83 -6.02
N ARG A 14 -12.02 0.24 -7.07
CA ARG A 14 -13.04 0.92 -7.90
C ARG A 14 -14.32 1.20 -7.13
N TRP A 15 -14.70 0.30 -6.22
CA TRP A 15 -15.82 0.54 -5.34
C TRP A 15 -15.54 1.73 -4.41
N LEU A 16 -14.38 1.77 -3.74
CA LEU A 16 -13.99 2.87 -2.87
C LEU A 16 -13.90 4.21 -3.61
N GLU A 17 -13.34 4.22 -4.82
CA GLU A 17 -13.32 5.39 -5.70
C GLU A 17 -14.72 5.94 -5.93
N LYS A 18 -15.67 5.07 -6.36
CA LYS A 18 -17.05 5.44 -6.62
C LYS A 18 -17.74 6.02 -5.39
N GLU A 19 -17.57 5.38 -4.23
CA GLU A 19 -18.18 5.86 -2.99
C GLU A 19 -17.62 7.23 -2.58
N LEU A 20 -16.31 7.42 -2.61
CA LEU A 20 -15.68 8.71 -2.26
C LEU A 20 -16.07 9.83 -3.25
N LEU A 21 -16.15 9.54 -4.55
CA LEU A 21 -16.64 10.48 -5.56
C LEU A 21 -18.10 10.88 -5.28
N SER A 22 -18.95 9.92 -4.90
CA SER A 22 -20.37 10.19 -4.56
C SER A 22 -20.54 11.11 -3.35
N LEU A 23 -19.55 11.11 -2.46
CA LEU A 23 -19.48 11.98 -1.28
C LEU A 23 -18.84 13.35 -1.57
N GLY A 24 -18.49 13.63 -2.83
CA GLY A 24 -17.95 14.91 -3.26
C GLY A 24 -16.43 15.04 -3.13
N HIS A 25 -15.71 13.96 -2.83
CA HIS A 25 -14.25 13.99 -2.77
C HIS A 25 -13.65 13.85 -4.16
N THR A 26 -12.46 14.42 -4.36
CA THR A 26 -11.62 14.13 -5.53
C THR A 26 -10.80 12.88 -5.25
N VAL A 27 -10.79 11.93 -6.19
CA VAL A 27 -10.06 10.67 -6.06
C VAL A 27 -8.97 10.57 -7.13
N ILE A 28 -7.78 10.17 -6.73
CA ILE A 28 -6.67 9.83 -7.62
C ILE A 28 -6.43 8.33 -7.48
N LEU A 29 -6.85 7.57 -8.48
CA LEU A 29 -6.67 6.11 -8.53
C LEU A 29 -5.92 5.76 -9.83
N GLU A 30 -4.63 5.51 -9.69
CA GLU A 30 -3.71 5.31 -10.82
C GLU A 30 -3.15 3.88 -10.84
N GLN A 31 -2.84 3.40 -12.04
CA GLN A 31 -2.10 2.17 -12.25
C GLN A 31 -0.60 2.45 -12.13
N PHE A 32 0.02 2.02 -11.04
CA PHE A 32 1.48 2.02 -10.95
C PHE A 32 2.09 0.92 -11.83
N PRO A 33 3.28 1.12 -12.40
CA PRO A 33 3.95 0.10 -13.20
C PRO A 33 4.12 -1.20 -12.41
N ALA A 34 3.56 -2.28 -12.94
CA ALA A 34 3.62 -3.61 -12.35
C ALA A 34 3.63 -4.66 -13.45
N ASP A 35 4.16 -5.83 -13.12
CA ASP A 35 4.02 -7.03 -13.93
C ASP A 35 2.69 -7.69 -13.60
N SER A 36 2.14 -8.48 -14.50
CA SER A 36 0.99 -9.30 -14.16
C SER A 36 1.41 -10.51 -13.32
N TRP A 37 0.53 -10.95 -12.43
CA TRP A 37 0.77 -12.16 -11.65
C TRP A 37 1.03 -13.39 -12.54
N ASP A 38 0.30 -13.50 -13.64
CA ASP A 38 0.46 -14.60 -14.60
C ASP A 38 1.83 -14.62 -15.26
N GLU A 39 2.37 -13.45 -15.64
CA GLU A 39 3.74 -13.34 -16.19
C GLU A 39 4.77 -13.82 -15.17
N VAL A 40 4.66 -13.40 -13.93
CA VAL A 40 5.65 -13.70 -12.88
C VAL A 40 5.60 -15.17 -12.45
N THR A 41 4.42 -15.76 -12.35
CA THR A 41 4.28 -17.18 -11.98
C THR A 41 4.86 -18.15 -13.01
N GLN A 42 4.97 -17.71 -14.27
CA GLN A 42 5.59 -18.51 -15.35
C GLN A 42 7.13 -18.48 -15.31
N ILE A 43 7.74 -17.54 -14.60
CA ILE A 43 9.21 -17.39 -14.59
C ILE A 43 9.89 -18.58 -13.88
N GLY A 44 9.26 -19.11 -12.85
CA GLY A 44 9.79 -20.18 -12.02
C GLY A 44 10.94 -19.75 -11.08
N PRO A 45 11.21 -20.53 -10.03
CA PRO A 45 12.18 -20.16 -8.99
C PRO A 45 13.60 -20.02 -9.50
N ASP A 46 14.01 -20.84 -10.48
CA ASP A 46 15.38 -20.84 -11.00
C ASP A 46 15.73 -19.58 -11.81
N ASN A 47 14.73 -18.94 -12.40
CA ASN A 47 14.91 -17.76 -13.24
C ASN A 47 14.58 -16.45 -12.52
N ILE A 48 13.98 -16.53 -11.35
CA ILE A 48 13.49 -15.33 -10.63
C ILE A 48 14.64 -14.41 -10.19
N ALA A 49 15.82 -14.96 -9.92
CA ALA A 49 16.99 -14.19 -9.50
C ALA A 49 17.51 -13.24 -10.60
N THR A 50 17.29 -13.57 -11.86
CA THR A 50 17.70 -12.78 -13.02
C THR A 50 16.57 -11.90 -13.58
N TYR A 51 15.36 -12.07 -13.06
CA TYR A 51 14.21 -11.32 -13.50
C TYR A 51 14.29 -9.85 -13.05
N THR A 52 14.01 -8.95 -13.98
CA THR A 52 13.92 -7.50 -13.72
C THR A 52 12.46 -7.07 -13.76
N PRO A 53 11.83 -6.90 -12.60
CA PRO A 53 10.42 -6.53 -12.55
C PRO A 53 10.19 -5.08 -13.03
N LYS A 54 9.04 -4.83 -13.65
CA LYS A 54 8.53 -3.48 -13.91
C LYS A 54 8.20 -2.74 -12.60
N GLN A 55 7.84 -3.51 -11.56
CA GLN A 55 7.63 -2.98 -10.22
C GLN A 55 8.95 -2.92 -9.46
N ASN A 56 9.43 -1.71 -9.16
CA ASN A 56 10.49 -1.47 -8.18
C ASN A 56 10.37 -0.04 -7.62
N LEU A 57 11.08 0.25 -6.52
CA LEU A 57 10.97 1.54 -5.83
C LEU A 57 11.26 2.73 -6.76
N GLN A 58 12.32 2.65 -7.59
CA GLN A 58 12.69 3.78 -8.45
C GLN A 58 11.64 4.05 -9.52
N ILE A 59 11.11 3.01 -10.17
CA ILE A 59 10.07 3.15 -11.20
C ILE A 59 8.78 3.72 -10.59
N TRP A 60 8.41 3.27 -9.41
CA TRP A 60 7.25 3.80 -8.69
C TRP A 60 7.44 5.24 -8.23
N ASP A 61 8.65 5.59 -7.79
CA ASP A 61 9.02 6.96 -7.44
C ASP A 61 8.92 7.91 -8.65
N ASP A 62 9.50 7.54 -9.78
CA ASP A 62 9.45 8.31 -11.02
C ASP A 62 7.99 8.50 -11.49
N TYR A 63 7.18 7.44 -11.37
CA TYR A 63 5.76 7.50 -11.70
C TYR A 63 5.00 8.43 -10.75
N PHE A 64 5.26 8.35 -9.45
CA PHE A 64 4.65 9.21 -8.44
C PHE A 64 4.97 10.67 -8.69
N VAL A 65 6.22 11.00 -8.94
CA VAL A 65 6.67 12.37 -9.22
C VAL A 65 6.00 12.94 -10.47
N SER A 66 5.86 12.12 -11.50
CA SER A 66 5.32 12.58 -12.78
C SER A 66 3.79 12.68 -12.79
N ASN A 67 3.09 11.79 -12.06
CA ASN A 67 1.66 11.61 -12.22
C ASN A 67 0.82 11.95 -10.98
N ILE A 68 1.38 11.82 -9.77
CA ILE A 68 0.66 12.01 -8.51
C ILE A 68 1.06 13.30 -7.82
N LEU A 69 2.35 13.50 -7.59
CA LEU A 69 2.86 14.65 -6.82
C LEU A 69 2.34 16.01 -7.33
N PRO A 70 2.25 16.27 -8.65
CA PRO A 70 1.70 17.53 -9.17
C PRO A 70 0.20 17.72 -8.91
N LYS A 71 -0.52 16.62 -8.63
CA LYS A 71 -1.97 16.65 -8.32
C LYS A 71 -2.24 16.85 -6.83
N LEU A 72 -1.23 16.71 -5.97
CA LEU A 72 -1.36 16.95 -4.53
C LEU A 72 -1.41 18.46 -4.30
N VAL A 73 -2.62 18.96 -4.13
CA VAL A 73 -2.88 20.37 -3.84
C VAL A 73 -2.86 20.62 -2.33
N SER A 74 -2.85 21.88 -1.90
CA SER A 74 -2.89 22.27 -0.47
C SER A 74 -4.27 22.03 0.17
N THR A 75 -4.88 20.89 -0.10
CA THR A 75 -6.17 20.45 0.46
C THR A 75 -5.95 19.24 1.35
N PRO A 76 -6.86 18.96 2.29
CA PRO A 76 -6.80 17.74 3.08
C PRO A 76 -6.67 16.50 2.16
N THR A 77 -5.55 15.81 2.25
CA THR A 77 -5.26 14.64 1.42
C THR A 77 -5.08 13.42 2.29
N VAL A 78 -5.82 12.37 1.96
CA VAL A 78 -5.74 11.06 2.60
C VAL A 78 -5.19 10.04 1.60
N PHE A 79 -4.22 9.24 2.03
CA PHE A 79 -3.73 8.11 1.24
C PHE A 79 -4.32 6.80 1.76
N VAL A 80 -4.74 5.97 0.83
CA VAL A 80 -5.15 4.59 1.09
C VAL A 80 -4.19 3.68 0.34
N GLY A 81 -3.45 2.85 1.08
CA GLY A 81 -2.46 1.93 0.51
C GLY A 81 -2.69 0.50 0.96
N HIS A 82 -2.58 -0.45 0.02
CA HIS A 82 -2.72 -1.87 0.27
C HIS A 82 -1.40 -2.59 0.02
N SER A 83 -1.06 -3.55 0.90
CA SER A 83 0.07 -4.47 0.72
C SER A 83 1.43 -3.75 0.73
N ILE A 84 2.14 -3.64 -0.41
CA ILE A 84 3.43 -2.93 -0.53
C ILE A 84 3.26 -1.40 -0.57
N ALA A 85 2.08 -0.89 -0.96
CA ALA A 85 1.85 0.55 -1.09
C ALA A 85 2.07 1.33 0.23
N PRO A 86 1.73 0.85 1.43
CA PRO A 86 2.09 1.49 2.68
C PRO A 86 3.58 1.82 2.83
N ILE A 87 4.48 0.88 2.55
CA ILE A 87 5.92 1.12 2.64
C ILE A 87 6.38 2.13 1.57
N PHE A 88 5.78 2.08 0.37
CA PHE A 88 6.04 3.09 -0.67
C PHE A 88 5.59 4.49 -0.22
N ILE A 89 4.44 4.63 0.42
CA ILE A 89 3.96 5.91 0.98
C ILE A 89 4.99 6.47 1.99
N LEU A 90 5.57 5.63 2.85
CA LEU A 90 6.62 6.07 3.78
C LEU A 90 7.86 6.58 3.05
N HIS A 91 8.28 5.94 1.96
CA HIS A 91 9.37 6.42 1.11
C HIS A 91 9.07 7.82 0.56
N MET A 92 7.87 8.03 0.04
CA MET A 92 7.47 9.32 -0.53
C MET A 92 7.45 10.43 0.52
N LEU A 93 6.90 10.16 1.71
CA LEU A 93 6.88 11.10 2.83
C LEU A 93 8.28 11.44 3.34
N GLN A 94 9.20 10.47 3.33
CA GLN A 94 10.59 10.72 3.71
C GLN A 94 11.34 11.57 2.68
N LYS A 95 11.10 11.32 1.39
CA LYS A 95 11.82 11.92 0.28
C LYS A 95 11.30 13.31 -0.10
N TYR A 96 9.98 13.48 -0.17
CA TYR A 96 9.33 14.68 -0.68
C TYR A 96 8.71 15.52 0.42
N ASP A 97 8.53 16.83 0.13
CA ASP A 97 7.94 17.77 1.08
C ASP A 97 6.44 17.98 0.79
N PHE A 98 5.62 17.06 1.29
CA PHE A 98 4.18 17.19 1.35
C PHE A 98 3.66 16.59 2.67
N LYS A 99 2.44 16.94 3.04
CA LYS A 99 1.79 16.45 4.26
C LYS A 99 0.45 15.83 3.91
N LEU A 100 0.06 14.84 4.70
CA LEU A 100 -1.23 14.18 4.61
C LEU A 100 -2.09 14.50 5.82
N SER A 101 -3.39 14.55 5.64
CA SER A 101 -4.36 14.58 6.74
C SER A 101 -4.40 13.23 7.46
N GLY A 102 -4.13 12.16 6.73
CA GLY A 102 -3.99 10.83 7.31
C GLY A 102 -3.78 9.74 6.26
N CYS A 103 -3.65 8.50 6.75
CA CYS A 103 -3.54 7.32 5.91
C CYS A 103 -4.37 6.16 6.44
N VAL A 104 -4.92 5.36 5.53
CA VAL A 104 -5.42 4.02 5.81
C VAL A 104 -4.46 3.02 5.16
N PHE A 105 -3.75 2.27 5.98
CA PHE A 105 -2.83 1.23 5.57
C PHE A 105 -3.49 -0.14 5.71
N VAL A 106 -3.67 -0.84 4.60
CA VAL A 106 -4.36 -2.13 4.55
C VAL A 106 -3.34 -3.23 4.31
N SER A 107 -3.27 -4.19 5.23
CA SER A 107 -2.29 -5.29 5.26
C SER A 107 -0.84 -4.81 5.04
N PRO A 108 -0.36 -3.80 5.79
CA PRO A 108 0.98 -3.29 5.65
C PRO A 108 2.02 -4.24 6.25
N PHE A 109 3.24 -4.13 5.74
CA PHE A 109 4.40 -4.86 6.25
C PHE A 109 5.68 -4.07 5.96
N PHE A 110 6.78 -4.39 6.66
CA PHE A 110 8.11 -3.90 6.32
C PHE A 110 8.90 -4.90 5.51
N ASN A 111 8.63 -6.19 5.69
CA ASN A 111 9.31 -7.25 4.97
C ASN A 111 8.40 -8.49 4.82
N ILE A 112 8.52 -9.18 3.69
CA ILE A 112 7.94 -10.51 3.50
C ILE A 112 9.11 -11.49 3.28
N PRO A 113 9.16 -12.63 4.01
CA PRO A 113 10.18 -13.62 3.81
C PRO A 113 10.23 -14.15 2.37
N ASP A 114 11.43 -14.24 1.79
CA ASP A 114 11.66 -14.88 0.50
C ASP A 114 11.66 -16.40 0.68
N ARG A 115 10.47 -16.99 0.67
CA ARG A 115 10.26 -18.44 0.87
C ARG A 115 9.04 -18.93 0.09
N PRO A 116 9.01 -20.21 -0.32
CA PRO A 116 7.79 -20.81 -0.84
C PRO A 116 6.61 -20.67 0.14
N PRO A 117 5.38 -20.43 -0.33
CA PRO A 117 4.97 -20.27 -1.74
C PRO A 117 5.06 -18.84 -2.27
N ILE A 118 5.60 -17.89 -1.52
CA ILE A 118 5.52 -16.44 -1.81
C ILE A 118 6.84 -15.84 -2.32
N TRP A 119 7.77 -16.68 -2.76
CA TRP A 119 9.05 -16.24 -3.32
C TRP A 119 8.92 -15.27 -4.52
N GLN A 120 7.79 -15.31 -5.24
CA GLN A 120 7.53 -14.44 -6.39
C GLN A 120 7.43 -12.96 -6.02
N PHE A 121 7.07 -12.63 -4.78
CA PHE A 121 6.96 -11.25 -4.33
C PHE A 121 8.33 -10.58 -4.11
N TYR A 122 9.35 -11.36 -3.78
CA TYR A 122 10.65 -10.80 -3.43
C TYR A 122 11.29 -9.95 -4.54
N PRO A 123 11.37 -10.39 -5.80
CA PRO A 123 11.98 -9.58 -6.86
C PRO A 123 11.31 -8.21 -7.04
N ALA A 124 9.99 -8.15 -6.96
CA ALA A 124 9.24 -6.91 -7.09
C ALA A 124 9.37 -6.00 -5.86
N ASN A 125 9.46 -6.60 -4.67
CA ASN A 125 9.37 -5.88 -3.42
C ASN A 125 10.74 -5.55 -2.80
N LYS A 126 11.81 -6.29 -3.13
CA LYS A 126 13.13 -6.18 -2.49
C LYS A 126 13.69 -4.75 -2.42
N THR A 127 13.42 -3.93 -3.43
CA THR A 127 13.91 -2.55 -3.47
C THR A 127 13.22 -1.65 -2.46
N PHE A 128 12.02 -2.02 -2.03
CA PHE A 128 11.26 -1.27 -1.01
C PHE A 128 11.74 -1.61 0.41
N TYR A 129 12.34 -2.78 0.62
CA TYR A 129 12.77 -3.26 1.95
C TYR A 129 14.10 -2.67 2.44
N THR A 130 14.92 -2.17 1.54
CA THR A 130 16.31 -1.77 1.81
C THR A 130 16.47 -0.42 2.48
N TYR A 131 15.40 0.18 2.99
CA TYR A 131 15.41 1.55 3.48
C TYR A 131 15.39 1.65 5.01
N VAL A 132 16.17 2.59 5.53
CA VAL A 132 16.08 3.00 6.94
C VAL A 132 15.15 4.20 7.02
N PHE A 133 13.99 4.02 7.64
CA PHE A 133 13.00 5.08 7.81
C PHE A 133 13.30 5.95 9.02
N ASP A 134 13.31 7.25 8.84
CA ASP A 134 13.21 8.22 9.92
C ASP A 134 11.74 8.41 10.32
N PHE A 135 11.25 7.54 11.20
CA PHE A 135 9.88 7.60 11.68
C PHE A 135 9.55 8.89 12.40
N THR A 136 10.53 9.58 12.99
CA THR A 136 10.33 10.90 13.62
C THR A 136 9.93 11.91 12.56
N LYS A 137 10.69 11.99 11.49
CA LYS A 137 10.40 12.87 10.35
C LYS A 137 9.08 12.50 9.65
N ILE A 138 8.88 11.21 9.37
CA ILE A 138 7.67 10.73 8.68
C ILE A 138 6.40 11.09 9.46
N LYS A 139 6.38 10.86 10.77
CA LYS A 139 5.22 11.17 11.63
C LYS A 139 4.84 12.64 11.63
N THR A 140 5.76 13.58 11.38
CA THR A 140 5.41 15.00 11.27
C THR A 140 4.62 15.36 10.02
N LYS A 141 4.57 14.43 9.03
CA LYS A 141 3.91 14.62 7.74
C LYS A 141 2.68 13.72 7.53
N LEU A 142 2.51 12.72 8.40
CA LEU A 142 1.60 11.59 8.14
C LEU A 142 0.15 11.85 8.53
N GLY A 143 -0.10 12.76 9.48
CA GLY A 143 -1.42 12.94 10.07
C GLY A 143 -1.88 11.73 10.89
N LYS A 144 -3.18 11.57 11.07
CA LYS A 144 -3.76 10.39 11.76
C LYS A 144 -3.72 9.17 10.84
N THR A 145 -3.47 7.99 11.42
CA THR A 145 -3.34 6.76 10.63
C THR A 145 -4.10 5.59 11.23
N PHE A 146 -4.61 4.74 10.35
CA PHE A 146 -5.20 3.45 10.67
C PHE A 146 -4.44 2.34 9.95
N VAL A 147 -4.21 1.24 10.67
CA VAL A 147 -3.70 -0.02 10.09
C VAL A 147 -4.80 -1.05 10.18
N VAL A 148 -5.24 -1.54 9.02
CA VAL A 148 -6.27 -2.58 8.89
C VAL A 148 -5.60 -3.87 8.44
N TYR A 149 -5.87 -5.00 9.10
CA TYR A 149 -5.24 -6.28 8.79
C TYR A 149 -6.14 -7.48 9.13
N GLY A 150 -5.92 -8.59 8.46
CA GLY A 150 -6.53 -9.88 8.80
C GLY A 150 -5.63 -10.70 9.71
N ASP A 151 -6.23 -11.56 10.55
CA ASP A 151 -5.51 -12.48 11.44
C ASP A 151 -5.06 -13.78 10.77
N ASP A 152 -5.54 -14.01 9.56
CA ASP A 152 -5.28 -15.19 8.73
C ASP A 152 -4.61 -14.85 7.38
N ASP A 153 -3.84 -13.76 7.33
CA ASP A 153 -3.15 -13.31 6.11
C ASP A 153 -2.16 -14.39 5.60
N PRO A 154 -2.36 -14.92 4.38
CA PRO A 154 -1.52 -16.00 3.87
C PRO A 154 -0.13 -15.53 3.41
N TYR A 155 0.09 -14.23 3.28
CA TYR A 155 1.32 -13.65 2.72
C TYR A 155 2.15 -12.91 3.76
N VAL A 156 1.51 -12.11 4.59
CA VAL A 156 2.16 -11.24 5.57
C VAL A 156 2.21 -11.93 6.92
N PRO A 157 3.39 -12.08 7.54
CA PRO A 157 3.51 -12.59 8.90
C PRO A 157 2.64 -11.80 9.88
N ALA A 158 2.00 -12.48 10.83
CA ALA A 158 1.01 -11.90 11.72
C ALA A 158 1.56 -10.73 12.57
N GLU A 159 2.86 -10.67 12.79
CA GLU A 159 3.55 -9.62 13.55
C GLU A 159 3.82 -8.35 12.74
N GLU A 160 3.82 -8.39 11.41
CA GLU A 160 4.24 -7.27 10.56
C GLU A 160 3.28 -6.08 10.62
N SER A 161 1.97 -6.30 10.46
CA SER A 161 1.00 -5.20 10.52
C SER A 161 0.91 -4.55 11.91
N PRO A 162 0.91 -5.30 13.03
CA PRO A 162 1.07 -4.73 14.38
C PRO A 162 2.38 -3.95 14.56
N LEU A 163 3.51 -4.47 14.05
CA LEU A 163 4.79 -3.76 14.10
C LEU A 163 4.74 -2.45 13.31
N PHE A 164 4.11 -2.46 12.13
CA PHE A 164 3.93 -1.28 11.30
C PHE A 164 3.10 -0.22 12.05
N ALA A 165 2.01 -0.63 12.69
CA ALA A 165 1.17 0.25 13.51
C ALA A 165 1.96 0.84 14.69
N ASP A 166 2.72 0.04 15.42
CA ASP A 166 3.53 0.54 16.55
C ASP A 166 4.56 1.59 16.13
N LYS A 167 5.30 1.35 15.05
CA LYS A 167 6.29 2.30 14.54
C LYS A 167 5.70 3.67 14.19
N LEU A 168 4.48 3.69 13.69
CA LEU A 168 3.79 4.92 13.28
C LEU A 168 2.86 5.50 14.36
N LYS A 169 2.59 4.74 15.43
CA LYS A 169 1.57 5.04 16.45
C LYS A 169 0.16 5.13 15.84
N SER A 170 -0.11 4.21 14.92
CA SER A 170 -1.38 4.07 14.22
C SER A 170 -2.42 3.33 15.07
N ASP A 171 -3.70 3.67 14.86
CA ASP A 171 -4.79 2.87 15.38
C ASP A 171 -4.83 1.53 14.62
N LEU A 172 -4.77 0.41 15.33
CA LEU A 172 -4.76 -0.94 14.76
C LEU A 172 -6.18 -1.51 14.72
N VAL A 173 -6.61 -1.98 13.55
CA VAL A 173 -7.97 -2.50 13.31
C VAL A 173 -7.87 -3.91 12.74
N LEU A 174 -8.31 -4.89 13.52
CA LEU A 174 -8.38 -6.30 13.10
C LEU A 174 -9.65 -6.56 12.30
N VAL A 175 -9.52 -7.30 11.21
CA VAL A 175 -10.61 -7.88 10.42
C VAL A 175 -10.54 -9.41 10.57
N PRO A 176 -11.30 -10.02 11.46
CA PRO A 176 -11.24 -11.47 11.65
C PRO A 176 -11.57 -12.24 10.35
N GLY A 177 -10.72 -13.19 9.97
CA GLY A 177 -10.86 -13.91 8.70
C GLY A 177 -10.70 -13.04 7.45
N GLY A 178 -10.05 -11.88 7.58
CA GLY A 178 -9.89 -10.90 6.50
C GLY A 178 -8.81 -11.26 5.48
N GLY A 179 -8.04 -12.30 5.72
CA GLY A 179 -6.91 -12.67 4.86
C GLY A 179 -5.98 -11.49 4.63
N HIS A 180 -5.53 -11.32 3.40
CA HIS A 180 -4.73 -10.15 2.99
C HIS A 180 -5.57 -8.87 2.75
N CYS A 181 -6.80 -8.83 3.22
CA CYS A 181 -7.74 -7.71 3.04
C CYS A 181 -7.88 -7.23 1.58
N GLY A 182 -7.67 -8.14 0.64
CA GLY A 182 -7.68 -7.89 -0.81
C GLY A 182 -8.85 -8.57 -1.52
N GLY A 183 -8.54 -9.55 -2.38
CA GLY A 183 -9.46 -10.17 -3.34
C GLY A 183 -10.74 -10.81 -2.79
N ILE A 184 -10.82 -11.10 -1.50
CA ILE A 184 -12.05 -11.56 -0.85
C ILE A 184 -13.09 -10.43 -0.71
N PHE A 185 -12.66 -9.19 -0.73
CA PHE A 185 -13.52 -8.01 -0.65
C PHE A 185 -13.70 -7.39 -2.04
N LYS A 186 -14.94 -7.25 -2.49
CA LYS A 186 -15.30 -6.42 -3.65
C LYS A 186 -15.75 -5.02 -3.22
N GLU A 187 -16.23 -4.92 -2.00
CA GLU A 187 -16.59 -3.72 -1.27
C GLU A 187 -15.91 -3.78 0.10
N PHE A 188 -15.42 -2.67 0.61
CA PHE A 188 -14.77 -2.64 1.91
C PHE A 188 -15.25 -1.43 2.74
N PRO A 189 -16.46 -1.49 3.31
CA PRO A 189 -17.08 -0.37 4.04
C PRO A 189 -16.20 0.18 5.18
N LEU A 190 -15.44 -0.67 5.86
CA LEU A 190 -14.52 -0.25 6.91
C LEU A 190 -13.48 0.75 6.38
N VAL A 191 -12.87 0.49 5.22
CA VAL A 191 -11.86 1.39 4.62
C VAL A 191 -12.49 2.72 4.22
N LEU A 192 -13.73 2.70 3.72
CA LEU A 192 -14.50 3.92 3.42
C LEU A 192 -14.75 4.73 4.70
N GLU A 193 -15.25 4.09 5.76
CA GLU A 193 -15.51 4.74 7.05
C GLU A 193 -14.25 5.40 7.63
N LEU A 194 -13.13 4.68 7.63
CA LEU A 194 -11.85 5.19 8.12
C LEU A 194 -11.33 6.35 7.26
N SER A 195 -11.50 6.27 5.95
CA SER A 195 -11.13 7.35 5.03
C SER A 195 -11.96 8.62 5.30
N GLN A 196 -13.27 8.49 5.51
CA GLN A 196 -14.15 9.60 5.86
C GLN A 196 -13.77 10.26 7.19
N LYS A 197 -13.41 9.48 8.21
CA LYS A 197 -12.91 9.99 9.50
C LYS A 197 -11.62 10.82 9.38
N LEU A 198 -10.85 10.63 8.32
CA LEU A 198 -9.62 11.37 8.06
C LEU A 198 -9.84 12.59 7.16
N LEU A 199 -10.98 12.63 6.44
CA LEU A 199 -11.36 13.71 5.53
C LEU A 199 -12.32 14.73 6.19
N SER A 200 -12.91 14.36 7.33
CA SER A 200 -13.74 15.24 8.17
C SER A 200 -12.86 16.14 9.03
#